data_4ac6caa9c5675c54688bcf20dda7123a
#
_entry.id   4ac6caa9c5675c54688bcf20dda7123a
#
_cell.length_a   1.000
_cell.length_b   1.000
_cell.length_c   1.000
_cell.angle_alpha   90.00
_cell.angle_beta   90.00
_cell.angle_gamma   90.00
#
_symmetry.space_group_name_H-M   'P 1'
#
loop_
_entity.id
_entity.type
_entity.pdbx_description
1 polymer ?
#
loop_
_entity_poly.entity_id
_entity_poly.type
_entity_poly.pdbx_seq_one_letter_code
_entity_poly.pdbx_strand_id
1 'polypeptide(L)'
;TTKTVKTKIAKKSSVTKVALNSTQRLNKYSRVQKNKSRQLAQHMDAKPARVASRAYAPVKTSPVASPTHVTNIPLTSGSPFLDSSSALVMNANTGRMIFGKNAARKTPIASITKLMTAMVVLDAQLSMDQPITISDADVDRVKKSSSRLEVGTTLSRYDTMWLALMSSENRAAHSLARTYPGGKAAFIKAMNRKARSLGMGHTVFYDPTGLNKDNSSTAADLALMVQAAYRYPQIRQFTTS
;
A
#
# COMPACT_ATOMS: atom_id res chain seq x y z
N THR A 1 -59.95 4.01 17.34
CA THR A 1 -59.10 5.09 16.79
C THR A 1 -58.06 5.49 17.79
N THR A 2 -56.83 5.18 17.62
CA THR A 2 -55.58 5.85 18.06
C THR A 2 -54.48 4.83 18.41
N LYS A 3 -53.76 4.37 17.39
CA LYS A 3 -52.42 3.74 17.60
C LYS A 3 -51.66 3.78 16.29
N THR A 4 -50.97 4.85 15.98
CA THR A 4 -49.87 4.83 15.00
C THR A 4 -49.17 6.20 14.97
N VAL A 5 -48.35 6.53 15.92
CA VAL A 5 -47.33 7.60 15.81
C VAL A 5 -46.34 7.43 16.98
N LYS A 6 -45.47 6.44 16.99
CA LYS A 6 -44.33 6.42 17.94
C LYS A 6 -43.05 5.71 17.45
N THR A 7 -42.93 5.33 16.17
CA THR A 7 -41.76 4.55 15.75
C THR A 7 -40.79 5.27 14.81
N LYS A 8 -40.92 6.56 14.58
CA LYS A 8 -40.05 7.31 13.64
C LYS A 8 -38.96 8.21 14.23
N ILE A 9 -38.87 8.34 15.54
CA ILE A 9 -37.96 9.31 16.19
C ILE A 9 -36.65 8.65 16.66
N ALA A 10 -36.61 7.36 16.90
CA ALA A 10 -35.42 6.67 17.44
C ALA A 10 -34.28 6.42 16.41
N LYS A 11 -34.57 6.41 15.11
CA LYS A 11 -33.54 6.16 14.07
C LYS A 11 -32.69 7.37 13.65
N LYS A 12 -33.15 8.60 13.98
CA LYS A 12 -32.39 9.83 13.63
C LYS A 12 -31.27 10.17 14.63
N SER A 13 -31.33 9.70 15.86
CA SER A 13 -30.34 10.08 16.90
C SER A 13 -29.04 9.27 16.83
N SER A 14 -29.06 8.04 16.34
CA SER A 14 -27.86 7.19 16.23
C SER A 14 -26.95 7.59 15.05
N VAL A 15 -27.53 7.98 13.92
CA VAL A 15 -26.78 8.44 12.74
C VAL A 15 -26.08 9.77 13.02
N THR A 16 -26.73 10.68 13.77
CA THR A 16 -26.15 11.98 14.11
C THR A 16 -24.99 11.86 15.12
N LYS A 17 -25.03 10.90 16.04
CA LYS A 17 -23.91 10.67 16.98
C LYS A 17 -22.67 10.08 16.31
N VAL A 18 -22.84 9.21 15.33
CA VAL A 18 -21.70 8.64 14.57
C VAL A 18 -21.07 9.72 13.68
N ALA A 19 -21.84 10.60 13.07
CA ALA A 19 -21.34 11.70 12.27
C ALA A 19 -20.59 12.75 13.10
N LEU A 20 -21.06 13.06 14.32
CA LEU A 20 -20.39 13.99 15.24
C LEU A 20 -19.03 13.46 15.73
N ASN A 21 -18.91 12.16 15.99
CA ASN A 21 -17.64 11.55 16.40
C ASN A 21 -16.59 11.53 15.28
N SER A 22 -17.00 11.38 14.03
CA SER A 22 -16.09 11.44 12.88
C SER A 22 -15.59 12.86 12.61
N THR A 23 -16.45 13.86 12.74
CA THR A 23 -16.09 15.27 12.56
C THR A 23 -15.18 15.77 13.70
N GLN A 24 -15.37 15.34 14.93
CA GLN A 24 -14.48 15.69 16.05
C GLN A 24 -13.08 15.03 15.89
N ARG A 25 -12.99 13.81 15.38
CA ARG A 25 -11.71 13.17 15.06
C ARG A 25 -10.98 13.87 13.91
N LEU A 26 -11.68 14.29 12.86
CA LEU A 26 -11.12 15.07 11.76
C LEU A 26 -10.62 16.44 12.21
N ASN A 27 -11.35 17.13 13.08
CA ASN A 27 -10.94 18.42 13.65
C ASN A 27 -9.73 18.29 14.59
N LYS A 28 -9.61 17.19 15.33
CA LYS A 28 -8.43 16.91 16.16
C LYS A 28 -7.19 16.64 15.28
N TYR A 29 -7.36 15.94 14.17
CA TYR A 29 -6.30 15.66 13.21
C TYR A 29 -5.83 16.92 12.49
N SER A 30 -6.74 17.77 12.04
CA SER A 30 -6.41 19.05 11.39
C SER A 30 -5.72 20.04 12.33
N ARG A 31 -6.08 20.08 13.63
CA ARG A 31 -5.39 20.89 14.65
C ARG A 31 -3.96 20.41 14.92
N VAL A 32 -3.73 19.10 14.96
CA VAL A 32 -2.39 18.53 15.15
C VAL A 32 -1.49 18.84 13.94
N GLN A 33 -2.02 18.75 12.73
CA GLN A 33 -1.30 19.12 11.50
C GLN A 33 -0.97 20.62 11.45
N LYS A 34 -1.92 21.49 11.82
CA LYS A 34 -1.72 22.95 11.85
C LYS A 34 -0.67 23.40 12.89
N ASN A 35 -0.60 22.69 14.02
CA ASN A 35 0.42 22.95 15.04
C ASN A 35 1.80 22.43 14.62
N LYS A 36 1.89 21.27 13.93
CA LYS A 36 3.14 20.75 13.37
C LYS A 36 3.68 21.68 12.27
N SER A 37 2.81 22.20 11.40
CA SER A 37 3.19 23.16 10.37
C SER A 37 3.68 24.49 10.95
N ARG A 38 3.09 24.96 12.06
CA ARG A 38 3.57 26.16 12.75
C ARG A 38 4.90 25.96 13.46
N GLN A 39 5.15 24.80 14.05
CA GLN A 39 6.44 24.48 14.65
C GLN A 39 7.56 24.32 13.59
N LEU A 40 7.23 23.76 12.41
CA LEU A 40 8.18 23.71 11.29
C LEU A 40 8.50 25.11 10.73
N ALA A 41 7.50 25.99 10.63
CA ALA A 41 7.72 27.36 10.14
C ALA A 41 8.62 28.18 11.08
N GLN A 42 8.55 27.95 12.39
CA GLN A 42 9.38 28.65 13.39
C GLN A 42 10.85 28.15 13.42
N HIS A 43 11.15 27.00 12.82
CA HIS A 43 12.52 26.46 12.69
C HIS A 43 13.19 26.77 11.33
N MET A 44 12.49 27.44 10.41
CA MET A 44 13.03 27.76 9.08
C MET A 44 13.91 29.02 9.05
N ASP A 45 14.01 29.78 10.15
CA ASP A 45 14.92 30.95 10.26
C ASP A 45 16.33 30.59 10.77
N ALA A 46 16.62 29.31 11.00
CA ALA A 46 17.96 28.85 11.31
C ALA A 46 18.68 28.46 10.00
N LYS A 47 19.84 29.13 9.76
CA LYS A 47 20.77 28.82 8.66
C LYS A 47 20.86 27.33 8.39
N PRO A 48 20.80 26.85 7.11
CA PRO A 48 20.81 25.42 6.83
C PRO A 48 22.15 24.82 7.25
N ALA A 49 22.15 24.06 8.34
CA ALA A 49 23.24 23.15 8.60
C ALA A 49 23.22 22.12 7.46
N ARG A 50 24.37 21.94 6.78
CA ARG A 50 24.56 20.90 5.77
C ARG A 50 24.23 19.55 6.39
N VAL A 51 22.99 19.09 6.20
CA VAL A 51 22.63 17.69 6.44
C VAL A 51 23.30 16.90 5.32
N ALA A 52 24.41 16.24 5.67
CA ALA A 52 25.04 15.29 4.77
C ALA A 52 23.95 14.29 4.35
N SER A 53 23.63 14.28 3.07
CA SER A 53 22.76 13.29 2.46
C SER A 53 23.40 11.91 2.70
N ARG A 54 22.91 11.20 3.71
CA ARG A 54 23.30 9.83 3.95
C ARG A 54 22.74 9.02 2.79
N ALA A 55 23.57 8.84 1.75
CA ALA A 55 23.24 8.01 0.61
C ALA A 55 22.88 6.62 1.15
N TYR A 56 21.62 6.25 1.02
CA TYR A 56 21.20 4.87 1.25
C TYR A 56 21.89 4.01 0.20
N ALA A 57 22.80 3.16 0.65
CA ALA A 57 23.42 2.18 -0.23
C ALA A 57 22.31 1.35 -0.90
N PRO A 58 22.39 1.08 -2.21
CA PRO A 58 21.43 0.24 -2.88
C PRO A 58 21.36 -1.10 -2.16
N VAL A 59 20.15 -1.52 -1.76
CA VAL A 59 19.93 -2.83 -1.17
C VAL A 59 20.35 -3.85 -2.22
N LYS A 60 21.53 -4.43 -2.07
CA LYS A 60 21.97 -5.57 -2.89
C LYS A 60 20.99 -6.71 -2.61
N THR A 61 20.07 -6.91 -3.53
CA THR A 61 19.18 -8.07 -3.50
C THR A 61 20.01 -9.28 -3.92
N SER A 62 20.50 -10.02 -2.94
CA SER A 62 20.91 -11.39 -3.21
C SER A 62 19.71 -12.14 -3.80
N PRO A 63 19.87 -12.98 -4.81
CA PRO A 63 18.77 -13.74 -5.37
C PRO A 63 18.09 -14.51 -4.24
N VAL A 64 16.81 -14.24 -4.04
CA VAL A 64 15.97 -15.05 -3.16
C VAL A 64 15.85 -16.39 -3.85
N ALA A 65 16.27 -17.47 -3.19
CA ALA A 65 16.10 -18.82 -3.74
C ALA A 65 14.61 -19.01 -4.07
N SER A 66 14.32 -19.27 -5.34
CA SER A 66 12.96 -19.59 -5.76
C SER A 66 12.49 -20.82 -4.97
N PRO A 67 11.27 -20.85 -4.46
CA PRO A 67 10.75 -22.03 -3.79
C PRO A 67 10.73 -23.16 -4.82
N THR A 68 11.68 -24.08 -4.69
CA THR A 68 11.76 -25.27 -5.52
C THR A 68 10.56 -26.17 -5.19
N HIS A 69 9.77 -26.46 -6.22
CA HIS A 69 8.58 -27.32 -6.17
C HIS A 69 7.43 -26.85 -5.28
N VAL A 70 6.48 -26.15 -5.90
CA VAL A 70 5.13 -25.96 -5.33
C VAL A 70 4.35 -27.26 -5.53
N THR A 71 4.58 -28.27 -4.69
CA THR A 71 3.73 -29.43 -4.61
C THR A 71 2.49 -29.06 -3.76
N ASN A 72 1.29 -29.38 -4.26
CA ASN A 72 0.10 -29.33 -3.41
C ASN A 72 0.30 -30.33 -2.27
N ILE A 73 0.55 -29.80 -1.05
CA ILE A 73 0.57 -30.63 0.13
C ILE A 73 -0.89 -31.03 0.40
N PRO A 74 -1.22 -32.34 0.41
CA PRO A 74 -2.59 -32.78 0.74
C PRO A 74 -2.99 -32.24 2.11
N LEU A 75 -4.24 -31.82 2.25
CA LEU A 75 -4.82 -31.45 3.54
C LEU A 75 -4.83 -32.70 4.43
N THR A 76 -3.83 -32.84 5.30
CA THR A 76 -3.84 -33.85 6.37
C THR A 76 -4.78 -33.40 7.47
N SER A 77 -5.27 -34.33 8.26
CA SER A 77 -6.08 -34.06 9.47
C SER A 77 -5.40 -32.99 10.33
N GLY A 78 -6.02 -31.79 10.47
CA GLY A 78 -5.44 -30.64 11.17
C GLY A 78 -5.03 -29.48 10.27
N SER A 79 -5.17 -29.54 8.95
CA SER A 79 -4.92 -28.40 8.06
C SER A 79 -5.95 -27.29 8.29
N PRO A 80 -5.55 -26.00 8.25
CA PRO A 80 -6.46 -24.88 8.48
C PRO A 80 -7.53 -24.81 7.39
N PHE A 81 -8.80 -24.65 7.79
CA PHE A 81 -9.87 -24.34 6.87
C PHE A 81 -9.76 -22.87 6.45
N LEU A 82 -9.63 -22.61 5.15
CA LEU A 82 -9.49 -21.28 4.58
C LEU A 82 -10.50 -21.05 3.46
N ASP A 83 -11.27 -19.96 3.52
CA ASP A 83 -12.20 -19.55 2.47
C ASP A 83 -11.47 -19.02 1.22
N SER A 84 -10.22 -18.54 1.36
CA SER A 84 -9.41 -18.08 0.25
C SER A 84 -9.21 -19.17 -0.81
N SER A 85 -9.29 -18.80 -2.10
CA SER A 85 -9.08 -19.72 -3.23
C SER A 85 -7.60 -20.14 -3.39
N SER A 86 -6.67 -19.36 -2.87
CA SER A 86 -5.23 -19.62 -2.89
C SER A 86 -4.59 -19.14 -1.59
N ALA A 87 -3.68 -19.91 -1.03
CA ALA A 87 -2.93 -19.54 0.17
C ALA A 87 -1.56 -20.20 0.18
N LEU A 88 -0.60 -19.56 0.87
CA LEU A 88 0.71 -20.12 1.16
C LEU A 88 1.13 -19.67 2.56
N VAL A 89 1.63 -20.63 3.35
CA VAL A 89 2.37 -20.37 4.58
C VAL A 89 3.75 -20.96 4.42
N MET A 90 4.76 -20.14 4.64
CA MET A 90 6.15 -20.60 4.58
C MET A 90 6.99 -20.04 5.73
N ASN A 91 8.02 -20.77 6.10
CA ASN A 91 9.03 -20.27 7.03
C ASN A 91 9.88 -19.21 6.33
N ALA A 92 9.85 -17.97 6.84
CA ALA A 92 10.54 -16.84 6.21
C ALA A 92 12.08 -16.98 6.22
N ASN A 93 12.66 -17.74 7.17
CA ASN A 93 14.10 -17.91 7.27
C ASN A 93 14.63 -19.03 6.37
N THR A 94 13.86 -20.11 6.23
CA THR A 94 14.30 -21.30 5.50
C THR A 94 13.71 -21.40 4.10
N GLY A 95 12.68 -20.61 3.77
CA GLY A 95 11.92 -20.71 2.53
C GLY A 95 11.03 -21.97 2.45
N ARG A 96 11.03 -22.82 3.50
CA ARG A 96 10.25 -24.06 3.51
C ARG A 96 8.75 -23.77 3.56
N MET A 97 7.99 -24.35 2.63
CA MET A 97 6.54 -24.33 2.66
C MET A 97 6.03 -25.15 3.85
N ILE A 98 5.15 -24.59 4.63
CA ILE A 98 4.47 -25.22 5.76
C ILE A 98 3.06 -25.66 5.33
N PHE A 99 2.36 -24.80 4.57
CA PHE A 99 1.03 -25.07 4.05
C PHE A 99 0.85 -24.40 2.69
N GLY A 100 0.14 -25.05 1.77
CA GLY A 100 -0.18 -24.49 0.46
C GLY A 100 -1.56 -24.94 -0.03
N LYS A 101 -2.39 -23.99 -0.48
CA LYS A 101 -3.65 -24.21 -1.18
C LYS A 101 -3.58 -23.47 -2.50
N ASN A 102 -3.56 -24.19 -3.62
CA ASN A 102 -3.48 -23.62 -4.97
C ASN A 102 -2.40 -22.52 -5.10
N ALA A 103 -1.23 -22.70 -4.46
CA ALA A 103 -0.22 -21.67 -4.32
C ALA A 103 0.39 -21.19 -5.65
N ALA A 104 0.32 -22.03 -6.71
CA ALA A 104 0.74 -21.69 -8.06
C ALA A 104 -0.37 -21.11 -8.94
N ARG A 105 -1.62 -21.04 -8.44
CA ARG A 105 -2.74 -20.49 -9.21
C ARG A 105 -2.61 -18.99 -9.35
N LYS A 106 -2.61 -18.49 -10.59
CA LYS A 106 -2.60 -17.07 -10.90
C LYS A 106 -3.98 -16.46 -10.65
N THR A 107 -4.03 -15.39 -9.86
CA THR A 107 -5.26 -14.67 -9.49
C THR A 107 -5.01 -13.16 -9.48
N PRO A 108 -6.05 -12.32 -9.64
CA PRO A 108 -5.96 -10.89 -9.36
C PRO A 108 -5.54 -10.67 -7.90
N ILE A 109 -4.66 -9.69 -7.67
CA ILE A 109 -4.03 -9.46 -6.35
C ILE A 109 -4.49 -8.19 -5.65
N ALA A 110 -5.35 -7.40 -6.28
CA ALA A 110 -5.89 -6.17 -5.71
C ALA A 110 -4.80 -5.29 -5.07
N SER A 111 -5.08 -4.71 -3.92
CA SER A 111 -4.21 -3.74 -3.23
C SER A 111 -2.89 -4.30 -2.69
N ILE A 112 -2.66 -5.62 -2.70
CA ILE A 112 -1.33 -6.19 -2.43
C ILE A 112 -0.29 -5.61 -3.40
N THR A 113 -0.71 -5.19 -4.59
CA THR A 113 0.06 -4.42 -5.57
C THR A 113 0.86 -3.27 -4.93
N LYS A 114 0.31 -2.59 -3.92
CA LYS A 114 0.92 -1.41 -3.31
C LYS A 114 2.23 -1.70 -2.56
N LEU A 115 2.48 -2.95 -2.17
CA LEU A 115 3.80 -3.34 -1.68
C LEU A 115 4.88 -3.20 -2.77
N MET A 116 4.57 -3.64 -4.00
CA MET A 116 5.47 -3.45 -5.13
C MET A 116 5.65 -1.96 -5.45
N THR A 117 4.57 -1.19 -5.41
CA THR A 117 4.62 0.27 -5.59
C THR A 117 5.59 0.92 -4.61
N ALA A 118 5.49 0.60 -3.32
CA ALA A 118 6.37 1.13 -2.29
C ALA A 118 7.84 0.73 -2.52
N MET A 119 8.11 -0.53 -2.86
CA MET A 119 9.48 -0.97 -3.17
C MET A 119 10.08 -0.19 -4.34
N VAL A 120 9.33 0.01 -5.42
CA VAL A 120 9.80 0.77 -6.59
C VAL A 120 10.06 2.24 -6.27
N VAL A 121 9.21 2.87 -5.42
CA VAL A 121 9.42 4.25 -4.95
C VAL A 121 10.70 4.35 -4.15
N LEU A 122 10.96 3.42 -3.24
CA LEU A 122 12.16 3.40 -2.40
C LEU A 122 13.42 3.10 -3.20
N ASP A 123 13.36 2.19 -4.16
CA ASP A 123 14.47 1.87 -5.05
C ASP A 123 14.90 3.05 -5.93
N ALA A 124 13.98 3.95 -6.24
CA ALA A 124 14.26 5.15 -7.03
C ALA A 124 15.05 6.21 -6.27
N GLN A 125 15.20 6.08 -4.94
CA GLN A 125 15.96 6.99 -4.07
C GLN A 125 15.58 8.47 -4.24
N LEU A 126 14.34 8.75 -4.60
CA LEU A 126 13.82 10.11 -4.70
C LEU A 126 13.65 10.72 -3.31
N SER A 127 13.79 12.06 -3.21
CA SER A 127 13.55 12.74 -1.94
C SER A 127 12.17 12.40 -1.38
N MET A 128 12.13 11.96 -0.13
CA MET A 128 10.90 11.65 0.57
C MET A 128 10.15 12.91 1.04
N ASP A 129 10.85 14.04 1.13
CA ASP A 129 10.25 15.34 1.47
C ASP A 129 9.68 16.06 0.24
N GLN A 130 9.92 15.53 -0.97
CA GLN A 130 9.41 16.13 -2.19
C GLN A 130 7.87 16.22 -2.14
N PRO A 131 7.29 17.43 -2.35
CA PRO A 131 5.86 17.60 -2.36
C PRO A 131 5.22 16.92 -3.60
N ILE A 132 4.12 16.23 -3.37
CA ILE A 132 3.29 15.60 -4.39
C ILE A 132 1.89 16.17 -4.25
N THR A 133 1.39 16.81 -5.30
CA THR A 133 0.01 17.29 -5.35
C THR A 133 -0.86 16.26 -6.06
N ILE A 134 -1.96 15.87 -5.41
CA ILE A 134 -2.98 15.01 -6.00
C ILE A 134 -3.67 15.76 -7.14
N SER A 135 -3.74 15.16 -8.30
CA SER A 135 -4.35 15.75 -9.49
C SER A 135 -5.54 14.93 -9.99
N ASP A 136 -6.28 15.49 -10.93
CA ASP A 136 -7.38 14.78 -11.61
C ASP A 136 -6.93 13.48 -12.30
N ALA A 137 -5.66 13.40 -12.71
CA ALA A 137 -5.08 12.19 -13.27
C ALA A 137 -4.97 11.04 -12.25
N ASP A 138 -5.01 11.34 -10.95
CA ASP A 138 -4.92 10.34 -9.88
C ASP A 138 -6.29 9.79 -9.47
N VAL A 139 -7.38 10.36 -10.02
CA VAL A 139 -8.75 9.94 -9.72
C VAL A 139 -9.08 8.64 -10.46
N ASP A 140 -9.53 7.62 -9.72
CA ASP A 140 -10.05 6.39 -10.31
C ASP A 140 -11.41 6.65 -10.98
N ARG A 141 -11.42 6.63 -12.30
CA ARG A 141 -12.63 6.81 -13.12
C ARG A 141 -13.24 5.47 -13.56
N VAL A 142 -12.55 4.36 -13.34
CA VAL A 142 -12.98 3.03 -13.80
C VAL A 142 -13.87 2.36 -12.76
N LYS A 143 -13.38 2.21 -11.54
CA LYS A 143 -14.13 1.59 -10.43
C LYS A 143 -14.80 2.60 -9.52
N LYS A 144 -14.57 3.90 -9.74
CA LYS A 144 -15.09 5.02 -8.93
C LYS A 144 -14.85 4.80 -7.44
N SER A 145 -13.67 4.27 -7.09
CA SER A 145 -13.30 4.05 -5.70
C SER A 145 -13.31 5.37 -4.94
N SER A 146 -13.93 5.38 -3.76
CA SER A 146 -13.94 6.55 -2.89
C SER A 146 -12.53 6.84 -2.39
N SER A 147 -12.20 8.11 -2.22
CA SER A 147 -10.93 8.56 -1.66
C SER A 147 -11.16 9.74 -0.72
N ARG A 148 -10.38 9.78 0.36
CA ARG A 148 -10.36 10.91 1.29
C ARG A 148 -9.37 12.00 0.88
N LEU A 149 -8.48 11.68 -0.09
CA LEU A 149 -7.56 12.66 -0.65
C LEU A 149 -8.26 13.45 -1.76
N GLU A 150 -8.47 14.74 -1.52
CA GLU A 150 -9.06 15.64 -2.51
C GLU A 150 -8.01 16.04 -3.56
N VAL A 151 -8.48 16.33 -4.79
CA VAL A 151 -7.64 16.93 -5.82
C VAL A 151 -7.16 18.30 -5.32
N GLY A 152 -5.88 18.62 -5.53
CA GLY A 152 -5.23 19.80 -4.98
C GLY A 152 -4.55 19.58 -3.63
N THR A 153 -4.82 18.48 -2.92
CA THR A 153 -4.09 18.14 -1.70
C THR A 153 -2.61 17.89 -2.00
N THR A 154 -1.73 18.56 -1.25
CA THR A 154 -0.27 18.38 -1.37
C THR A 154 0.27 17.72 -0.12
N LEU A 155 1.02 16.65 -0.30
CA LEU A 155 1.66 15.86 0.74
C LEU A 155 3.12 15.61 0.40
N SER A 156 3.97 15.30 1.38
CA SER A 156 5.30 14.79 1.10
C SER A 156 5.22 13.41 0.41
N ARG A 157 6.25 13.02 -0.32
CA ARG A 157 6.34 11.65 -0.86
C ARG A 157 6.25 10.60 0.25
N TYR A 158 6.82 10.90 1.41
CA TYR A 158 6.75 10.05 2.60
C TYR A 158 5.30 9.82 3.04
N ASP A 159 4.54 10.90 3.28
CA ASP A 159 3.14 10.81 3.71
C ASP A 159 2.26 10.16 2.64
N THR A 160 2.53 10.46 1.37
CA THR A 160 1.82 9.85 0.24
C THR A 160 2.05 8.32 0.22
N MET A 161 3.28 7.86 0.43
CA MET A 161 3.59 6.43 0.49
C MET A 161 2.99 5.77 1.74
N TRP A 162 3.02 6.45 2.88
CA TRP A 162 2.41 5.97 4.11
C TRP A 162 0.89 5.76 3.95
N LEU A 163 0.18 6.73 3.34
CA LEU A 163 -1.25 6.60 3.05
C LEU A 163 -1.55 5.48 2.04
N ALA A 164 -0.70 5.29 1.03
CA ALA A 164 -0.85 4.21 0.08
C ALA A 164 -0.77 2.83 0.75
N LEU A 165 0.10 2.65 1.74
CA LEU A 165 0.28 1.38 2.44
C LEU A 165 -0.70 1.19 3.60
N MET A 166 -0.81 2.17 4.50
CA MET A 166 -1.60 2.05 5.74
C MET A 166 -3.11 2.11 5.48
N SER A 167 -3.55 3.01 4.60
CA SER A 167 -4.97 3.21 4.28
C SER A 167 -5.39 2.62 2.93
N SER A 168 -4.45 1.97 2.25
CA SER A 168 -4.67 1.46 0.88
C SER A 168 -5.16 2.53 -0.11
N GLU A 169 -4.72 3.80 0.07
CA GLU A 169 -5.21 4.95 -0.68
C GLU A 169 -4.79 4.89 -2.16
N ASN A 170 -5.77 4.83 -3.05
CA ASN A 170 -5.52 4.63 -4.48
C ASN A 170 -4.95 5.88 -5.15
N ARG A 171 -5.43 7.09 -4.81
CA ARG A 171 -4.90 8.35 -5.37
C ARG A 171 -3.46 8.56 -4.95
N ALA A 172 -3.10 8.18 -3.73
CA ALA A 172 -1.73 8.21 -3.25
C ALA A 172 -0.82 7.29 -4.07
N ALA A 173 -1.20 6.02 -4.24
CA ALA A 173 -0.42 5.08 -5.05
C ALA A 173 -0.29 5.53 -6.51
N HIS A 174 -1.35 6.12 -7.08
CA HIS A 174 -1.34 6.62 -8.45
C HIS A 174 -0.42 7.83 -8.61
N SER A 175 -0.47 8.80 -7.68
CA SER A 175 0.36 10.00 -7.70
C SER A 175 1.86 9.68 -7.53
N LEU A 176 2.20 8.68 -6.71
CA LEU A 176 3.57 8.16 -6.62
C LEU A 176 4.09 7.66 -7.97
N ALA A 177 3.28 6.91 -8.70
CA ALA A 177 3.64 6.41 -10.03
C ALA A 177 3.71 7.52 -11.08
N ARG A 178 2.79 8.50 -11.03
CA ARG A 178 2.77 9.65 -11.93
C ARG A 178 4.00 10.52 -11.79
N THR A 179 4.44 10.72 -10.54
CA THR A 179 5.61 11.57 -10.20
C THR A 179 6.95 10.84 -10.25
N TYR A 180 6.96 9.60 -10.69
CA TYR A 180 8.17 8.82 -10.93
C TYR A 180 8.92 9.35 -12.17
N PRO A 181 10.26 9.29 -12.22
CA PRO A 181 11.03 9.65 -13.41
C PRO A 181 10.57 8.88 -14.65
N GLY A 182 10.11 9.59 -15.67
CA GLY A 182 9.51 9.00 -16.86
C GLY A 182 8.02 8.65 -16.72
N GLY A 183 7.39 9.03 -15.59
CA GLY A 183 5.95 8.94 -15.36
C GLY A 183 5.43 7.51 -15.14
N LYS A 184 4.10 7.39 -15.16
CA LYS A 184 3.41 6.12 -14.86
C LYS A 184 3.89 4.94 -15.73
N ALA A 185 4.13 5.17 -17.02
CA ALA A 185 4.56 4.10 -17.93
C ALA A 185 5.94 3.53 -17.52
N ALA A 186 6.89 4.41 -17.17
CA ALA A 186 8.19 4.01 -16.68
C ALA A 186 8.09 3.30 -15.33
N PHE A 187 7.18 3.77 -14.46
CA PHE A 187 6.90 3.15 -13.17
C PHE A 187 6.40 1.70 -13.32
N ILE A 188 5.40 1.45 -14.18
CA ILE A 188 4.90 0.10 -14.44
C ILE A 188 5.99 -0.81 -15.01
N LYS A 189 6.82 -0.30 -15.91
CA LYS A 189 8.00 -1.04 -16.39
C LYS A 189 8.95 -1.38 -15.23
N ALA A 190 9.16 -0.47 -14.28
CA ALA A 190 9.99 -0.70 -13.10
C ALA A 190 9.38 -1.78 -12.17
N MET A 191 8.05 -1.74 -11.92
CA MET A 191 7.35 -2.78 -11.15
C MET A 191 7.58 -4.17 -11.77
N ASN A 192 7.40 -4.31 -13.08
CA ASN A 192 7.58 -5.59 -13.76
C ASN A 192 9.06 -6.03 -13.81
N ARG A 193 10.02 -5.09 -13.93
CA ARG A 193 11.45 -5.42 -13.80
C ARG A 193 11.77 -5.93 -12.39
N LYS A 194 11.26 -5.26 -11.37
CA LYS A 194 11.43 -5.66 -9.96
C LYS A 194 10.83 -7.05 -9.72
N ALA A 195 9.63 -7.33 -10.21
CA ALA A 195 9.01 -8.65 -10.11
C ALA A 195 9.93 -9.73 -10.69
N ARG A 196 10.43 -9.53 -11.91
CA ARG A 196 11.39 -10.48 -12.54
C ARG A 196 12.67 -10.66 -11.73
N SER A 197 13.23 -9.57 -11.18
CA SER A 197 14.46 -9.64 -10.37
C SER A 197 14.27 -10.39 -9.04
N LEU A 198 13.01 -10.47 -8.56
CA LEU A 198 12.64 -11.24 -7.37
C LEU A 198 12.28 -12.71 -7.69
N GLY A 199 12.32 -13.13 -8.96
CA GLY A 199 11.92 -14.47 -9.37
C GLY A 199 10.39 -14.68 -9.48
N MET A 200 9.60 -13.61 -9.51
CA MET A 200 8.14 -13.65 -9.60
C MET A 200 7.69 -13.90 -11.05
N GLY A 201 7.93 -15.11 -11.56
CA GLY A 201 7.72 -15.47 -12.96
C GLY A 201 6.26 -15.47 -13.44
N HIS A 202 5.30 -15.56 -12.52
CA HIS A 202 3.86 -15.59 -12.82
C HIS A 202 3.16 -14.28 -12.50
N THR A 203 3.92 -13.21 -12.24
CA THR A 203 3.39 -11.91 -11.82
C THR A 203 3.47 -10.87 -12.92
N VAL A 204 2.40 -10.09 -13.07
CA VAL A 204 2.37 -8.96 -13.99
C VAL A 204 1.63 -7.78 -13.34
N PHE A 205 2.13 -6.57 -13.59
CA PHE A 205 1.54 -5.32 -13.14
C PHE A 205 1.18 -4.43 -14.35
N TYR A 206 -0.01 -3.85 -14.31
CA TYR A 206 -0.53 -2.87 -15.28
C TYR A 206 -0.84 -1.53 -14.61
N ASP A 207 -1.00 -1.51 -13.29
CA ASP A 207 -1.23 -0.28 -12.54
C ASP A 207 -0.56 -0.33 -11.15
N PRO A 208 -0.37 0.84 -10.49
CA PRO A 208 0.30 0.90 -9.19
C PRO A 208 -0.63 0.64 -7.99
N THR A 209 -1.95 0.48 -8.21
CA THR A 209 -2.96 0.46 -7.15
C THR A 209 -3.53 -0.92 -6.87
N GLY A 210 -3.63 -1.76 -7.91
CA GLY A 210 -4.36 -3.02 -7.90
C GLY A 210 -5.83 -2.88 -8.27
N LEU A 211 -6.26 -1.73 -8.77
CA LEU A 211 -7.60 -1.54 -9.32
C LEU A 211 -7.78 -2.26 -10.65
N ASN A 212 -6.72 -2.35 -11.44
CA ASN A 212 -6.74 -3.16 -12.65
C ASN A 212 -6.74 -4.65 -12.28
N LYS A 213 -7.80 -5.37 -12.70
CA LYS A 213 -7.96 -6.81 -12.47
C LYS A 213 -6.87 -7.67 -13.11
N ASP A 214 -6.14 -7.12 -14.07
CA ASP A 214 -5.05 -7.82 -14.77
C ASP A 214 -3.75 -7.79 -13.98
N ASN A 215 -3.62 -6.94 -12.93
CA ASN A 215 -2.59 -7.13 -11.92
C ASN A 215 -2.78 -8.48 -11.26
N SER A 216 -1.96 -9.43 -11.62
CA SER A 216 -2.14 -10.82 -11.23
C SER A 216 -0.83 -11.47 -10.82
N SER A 217 -0.93 -12.41 -9.88
CA SER A 217 0.19 -13.12 -9.32
C SER A 217 -0.26 -14.48 -8.76
N THR A 218 0.67 -15.25 -8.22
CA THR A 218 0.44 -16.49 -7.46
C THR A 218 0.77 -16.26 -5.99
N ALA A 219 0.22 -17.07 -5.08
CA ALA A 219 0.57 -16.98 -3.67
C ALA A 219 2.08 -17.26 -3.45
N ALA A 220 2.69 -18.09 -4.28
CA ALA A 220 4.13 -18.34 -4.26
C ALA A 220 4.94 -17.08 -4.62
N ASP A 221 4.61 -16.39 -5.72
CA ASP A 221 5.27 -15.15 -6.11
C ASP A 221 5.04 -14.03 -5.07
N LEU A 222 3.83 -13.94 -4.51
CA LEU A 222 3.52 -12.96 -3.47
C LEU A 222 4.35 -13.19 -2.20
N ALA A 223 4.66 -14.44 -1.86
CA ALA A 223 5.55 -14.73 -0.73
C ALA A 223 6.96 -14.17 -0.96
N LEU A 224 7.50 -14.27 -2.20
CA LEU A 224 8.78 -13.64 -2.57
C LEU A 224 8.70 -12.11 -2.45
N MET A 225 7.59 -11.52 -2.90
CA MET A 225 7.37 -10.08 -2.79
C MET A 225 7.32 -9.61 -1.34
N VAL A 226 6.57 -10.30 -0.48
CA VAL A 226 6.46 -9.97 0.94
C VAL A 226 7.80 -10.10 1.64
N GLN A 227 8.55 -11.17 1.37
CA GLN A 227 9.90 -11.37 1.93
C GLN A 227 10.86 -10.26 1.50
N ALA A 228 10.79 -9.82 0.23
CA ALA A 228 11.59 -8.70 -0.26
C ALA A 228 11.14 -7.37 0.38
N ALA A 229 9.83 -7.10 0.46
CA ALA A 229 9.28 -5.90 1.06
C ALA A 229 9.64 -5.76 2.55
N TYR A 230 9.69 -6.86 3.27
CA TYR A 230 10.08 -6.88 4.69
C TYR A 230 11.52 -6.39 4.93
N ARG A 231 12.40 -6.41 3.92
CA ARG A 231 13.77 -5.88 4.02
C ARG A 231 13.84 -4.34 4.04
N TYR A 232 12.77 -3.66 3.66
CA TYR A 232 12.68 -2.19 3.68
C TYR A 232 12.18 -1.71 5.04
N PRO A 233 13.02 -1.00 5.84
CA PRO A 233 12.61 -0.51 7.16
C PRO A 233 11.36 0.38 7.10
N GLN A 234 11.26 1.23 6.06
CA GLN A 234 10.11 2.12 5.87
C GLN A 234 8.81 1.34 5.63
N ILE A 235 8.85 0.27 4.83
CA ILE A 235 7.66 -0.56 4.59
C ILE A 235 7.21 -1.22 5.90
N ARG A 236 8.15 -1.77 6.69
CA ARG A 236 7.81 -2.32 8.00
C ARG A 236 7.16 -1.27 8.90
N GLN A 237 7.78 -0.08 9.00
CA GLN A 237 7.25 1.01 9.80
C GLN A 237 5.82 1.38 9.39
N PHE A 238 5.53 1.45 8.10
CA PHE A 238 4.21 1.86 7.60
C PHE A 238 3.14 0.79 7.72
N THR A 239 3.51 -0.47 7.82
CA THR A 239 2.57 -1.59 7.90
C THR A 239 2.32 -2.08 9.32
N THR A 240 3.05 -1.57 10.32
CA THR A 240 2.93 -1.96 11.74
C THR A 240 2.56 -0.80 12.67
N SER A 241 2.34 0.40 12.16
CA SER A 241 1.99 1.61 12.93
C SER A 241 0.48 1.85 13.02
#